data_0ea3026e7dfe4224b4908c8ec5da7147
#
_entry.id   0ea3026e7dfe4224b4908c8ec5da7147
#
_cell.length_a   1.000
_cell.length_b   1.000
_cell.length_c   1.000
_cell.angle_alpha   90.00
_cell.angle_beta   90.00
_cell.angle_gamma   90.00
#
_symmetry.space_group_name_H-M   'P 1'
#
loop_
_entity.id
_entity.type
_entity.pdbx_description
1 polymer ?
#
loop_
_entity_poly.entity_id
_entity_poly.type
_entity_poly.pdbx_seq_one_letter_code
_entity_poly.pdbx_strand_id
1 'polypeptide(L)'
;MFSEKILLKLYKAWNHRLNMYHILKYKDYEPKIDESAFIAGGSRIVGKVEIGKNASIWFNCVIRGDVGSIRIGDETNIQDGTVIHVDRNPGGDTIIGNMVTVGHFCMLHACTVHDKAFVGMGSTVMDHAVVESEAMVAAGSLVTHGKVIKSGEVWAGRPAKFLKKMSDEEIKYITQSAQNYVMLMREYEN
;
A
#
# COMPACT_ATOMS: atom_id res chain seq x y z
N MET A 1 -26.80 -34.53 -15.89
CA MET A 1 -27.22 -33.12 -15.64
C MET A 1 -26.74 -32.74 -14.26
N PHE A 2 -25.79 -31.83 -14.13
CA PHE A 2 -25.27 -31.39 -12.80
C PHE A 2 -26.37 -30.62 -12.06
N SER A 3 -26.49 -30.84 -10.73
CA SER A 3 -27.49 -30.12 -9.94
C SER A 3 -27.10 -28.62 -9.89
N GLU A 4 -28.10 -27.73 -9.75
CA GLU A 4 -27.90 -26.27 -9.60
C GLU A 4 -26.90 -25.92 -8.53
N LYS A 5 -26.88 -26.69 -7.43
CA LYS A 5 -25.88 -26.51 -6.34
C LYS A 5 -24.44 -26.78 -6.79
N ILE A 6 -24.20 -27.73 -7.68
CA ILE A 6 -22.90 -28.02 -8.25
C ILE A 6 -22.48 -26.90 -9.21
N LEU A 7 -23.40 -26.46 -10.07
CA LEU A 7 -23.14 -25.34 -10.99
C LEU A 7 -22.84 -24.04 -10.24
N LEU A 8 -23.58 -23.74 -9.17
CA LEU A 8 -23.34 -22.57 -8.33
C LEU A 8 -21.97 -22.67 -7.58
N LYS A 9 -21.60 -23.87 -7.12
CA LYS A 9 -20.31 -24.11 -6.48
C LYS A 9 -19.15 -23.98 -7.49
N LEU A 10 -19.34 -24.47 -8.71
CA LEU A 10 -18.37 -24.31 -9.80
C LEU A 10 -18.26 -22.84 -10.26
N TYR A 11 -19.40 -22.13 -10.36
CA TYR A 11 -19.44 -20.70 -10.67
C TYR A 11 -18.75 -19.86 -9.61
N LYS A 12 -19.00 -20.11 -8.32
CA LYS A 12 -18.30 -19.45 -7.22
C LYS A 12 -16.81 -19.77 -7.22
N ALA A 13 -16.41 -21.01 -7.46
CA ALA A 13 -15.01 -21.41 -7.58
C ALA A 13 -14.35 -20.83 -8.83
N TRP A 14 -15.09 -20.65 -9.94
CA TRP A 14 -14.63 -19.98 -11.15
C TRP A 14 -14.44 -18.47 -10.93
N ASN A 15 -15.41 -17.80 -10.30
CA ASN A 15 -15.31 -16.38 -9.95
C ASN A 15 -14.19 -16.13 -8.93
N HIS A 16 -13.95 -17.04 -7.99
CA HIS A 16 -12.82 -17.00 -7.10
C HIS A 16 -11.48 -17.11 -7.84
N ARG A 17 -11.43 -17.85 -8.95
CA ARG A 17 -10.27 -17.90 -9.85
C ARG A 17 -10.06 -16.62 -10.66
N LEU A 18 -11.12 -15.89 -10.98
CA LEU A 18 -11.04 -14.60 -11.70
C LEU A 18 -10.56 -13.45 -10.80
N ASN A 19 -10.72 -13.57 -9.48
CA ASN A 19 -10.21 -12.63 -8.47
C ASN A 19 -8.84 -13.03 -7.91
N MET A 20 -8.02 -13.79 -8.66
CA MET A 20 -6.77 -14.34 -8.11
C MET A 20 -5.75 -13.25 -7.81
N TYR A 21 -5.54 -12.98 -6.54
CA TYR A 21 -4.27 -12.48 -6.03
C TYR A 21 -3.29 -13.64 -5.88
N HIS A 22 -1.99 -13.38 -5.92
CA HIS A 22 -0.96 -14.39 -5.74
C HIS A 22 -0.10 -14.04 -4.54
N ILE A 23 -0.18 -14.88 -3.48
CA ILE A 23 0.71 -14.84 -2.34
C ILE A 23 1.80 -15.89 -2.60
N LEU A 24 3.03 -15.45 -2.69
CA LEU A 24 4.15 -16.29 -3.11
C LEU A 24 5.24 -16.29 -2.05
N LYS A 25 5.59 -17.49 -1.61
CA LYS A 25 6.79 -17.70 -0.81
C LYS A 25 8.04 -17.41 -1.64
N TYR A 26 9.03 -16.76 -1.04
CA TYR A 26 10.36 -16.60 -1.60
C TYR A 26 11.40 -17.11 -0.60
N LYS A 27 12.17 -18.12 -0.98
CA LYS A 27 13.05 -18.90 -0.07
C LYS A 27 12.25 -19.39 1.14
N ASP A 28 12.67 -19.02 2.35
CA ASP A 28 12.02 -19.43 3.60
C ASP A 28 10.96 -18.41 4.10
N TYR A 29 10.76 -17.33 3.36
CA TYR A 29 9.84 -16.25 3.75
C TYR A 29 8.50 -16.38 3.01
N GLU A 30 7.44 -16.49 3.78
CA GLU A 30 6.05 -16.47 3.33
C GLU A 30 5.39 -15.18 3.84
N PRO A 31 4.61 -14.48 3.02
CA PRO A 31 3.90 -13.28 3.47
C PRO A 31 2.99 -13.60 4.66
N LYS A 32 3.02 -12.72 5.66
CA LYS A 32 2.11 -12.74 6.82
C LYS A 32 1.07 -11.66 6.63
N ILE A 33 -0.16 -12.06 6.45
CA ILE A 33 -1.27 -11.16 6.16
C ILE A 33 -2.32 -11.38 7.24
N ASP A 34 -2.75 -10.30 7.90
CA ASP A 34 -3.82 -10.37 8.88
C ASP A 34 -5.12 -10.83 8.21
N GLU A 35 -5.92 -11.63 8.89
CA GLU A 35 -7.17 -12.20 8.36
C GLU A 35 -8.22 -11.15 7.98
N SER A 36 -8.14 -9.96 8.59
CA SER A 36 -9.01 -8.81 8.31
C SER A 36 -8.51 -7.94 7.16
N ALA A 37 -7.36 -8.25 6.55
CA ALA A 37 -6.82 -7.47 5.44
C ALA A 37 -7.46 -7.86 4.12
N PHE A 38 -7.82 -6.87 3.31
CA PHE A 38 -8.37 -7.04 1.97
C PHE A 38 -7.29 -7.10 0.90
N ILE A 39 -7.29 -8.15 0.08
CA ILE A 39 -6.35 -8.29 -1.05
C ILE A 39 -7.16 -8.43 -2.34
N ALA A 40 -7.14 -7.39 -3.15
CA ALA A 40 -7.88 -7.35 -4.41
C ALA A 40 -7.22 -8.20 -5.51
N GLY A 41 -8.03 -8.56 -6.49
CA GLY A 41 -7.63 -9.39 -7.63
C GLY A 41 -6.46 -8.78 -8.43
N GLY A 42 -5.64 -9.64 -9.02
CA GLY A 42 -4.46 -9.24 -9.80
C GLY A 42 -3.23 -8.89 -8.98
N SER A 43 -3.34 -8.69 -7.67
CA SER A 43 -2.22 -8.32 -6.81
C SER A 43 -1.23 -9.48 -6.60
N ARG A 44 0.05 -9.14 -6.43
CA ARG A 44 1.16 -10.07 -6.18
C ARG A 44 1.87 -9.68 -4.89
N ILE A 45 1.89 -10.58 -3.90
CA ILE A 45 2.57 -10.37 -2.62
C ILE A 45 3.62 -11.47 -2.46
N VAL A 46 4.88 -11.09 -2.36
CA VAL A 46 6.01 -12.02 -2.49
C VAL A 46 7.01 -11.86 -1.34
N GLY A 47 7.39 -12.96 -0.70
CA GLY A 47 8.52 -13.03 0.22
C GLY A 47 8.23 -12.46 1.61
N LYS A 48 9.19 -11.73 2.18
CA LYS A 48 9.12 -11.20 3.55
C LYS A 48 8.26 -9.96 3.63
N VAL A 49 6.95 -10.15 3.62
CA VAL A 49 5.94 -9.09 3.68
C VAL A 49 5.05 -9.31 4.89
N GLU A 50 4.78 -8.24 5.64
CA GLU A 50 3.80 -8.24 6.73
C GLU A 50 2.73 -7.17 6.43
N ILE A 51 1.45 -7.57 6.51
CA ILE A 51 0.29 -6.70 6.27
C ILE A 51 -0.61 -6.73 7.49
N GLY A 52 -0.89 -5.56 8.05
CA GLY A 52 -1.63 -5.37 9.29
C GLY A 52 -3.14 -5.46 9.14
N LYS A 53 -3.83 -5.24 10.27
CA LYS A 53 -5.29 -5.35 10.41
C LYS A 53 -6.02 -4.30 9.58
N ASN A 54 -7.13 -4.71 8.97
CA ASN A 54 -7.97 -3.84 8.13
C ASN A 54 -7.17 -3.06 7.05
N ALA A 55 -5.95 -3.50 6.73
CA ALA A 55 -5.21 -2.94 5.61
C ALA A 55 -5.82 -3.41 4.29
N SER A 56 -5.73 -2.60 3.22
CA SER A 56 -6.28 -2.96 1.92
C SER A 56 -5.25 -2.79 0.80
N ILE A 57 -5.05 -3.86 0.05
CA ILE A 57 -4.19 -3.90 -1.13
C ILE A 57 -5.10 -4.02 -2.34
N TRP A 58 -5.17 -2.96 -3.12
CA TRP A 58 -6.10 -2.84 -4.23
C TRP A 58 -5.58 -3.52 -5.51
N PHE A 59 -6.34 -3.41 -6.59
CA PHE A 59 -6.14 -4.23 -7.79
C PHE A 59 -4.76 -4.04 -8.45
N ASN A 60 -4.16 -5.16 -8.88
CA ASN A 60 -2.92 -5.19 -9.64
C ASN A 60 -1.69 -4.58 -8.93
N CYS A 61 -1.69 -4.53 -7.61
CA CYS A 61 -0.51 -4.13 -6.85
C CYS A 61 0.58 -5.20 -6.87
N VAL A 62 1.84 -4.78 -6.79
CA VAL A 62 3.00 -5.67 -6.63
C VAL A 62 3.75 -5.29 -5.36
N ILE A 63 3.77 -6.19 -4.38
CA ILE A 63 4.46 -6.00 -3.09
C ILE A 63 5.50 -7.11 -2.96
N ARG A 64 6.78 -6.78 -3.15
CA ARG A 64 7.83 -7.77 -3.30
C ARG A 64 8.97 -7.56 -2.31
N GLY A 65 8.97 -8.36 -1.22
CA GLY A 65 10.00 -8.39 -0.18
C GLY A 65 10.93 -9.60 -0.36
N ASP A 66 11.71 -9.62 -1.43
CA ASP A 66 12.59 -10.75 -1.79
C ASP A 66 14.04 -10.56 -1.29
N VAL A 67 14.55 -9.33 -1.26
CA VAL A 67 15.92 -9.01 -0.82
C VAL A 67 15.98 -8.21 0.48
N GLY A 68 14.83 -7.82 1.03
CA GLY A 68 14.61 -7.12 2.29
C GLY A 68 13.19 -7.42 2.77
N SER A 69 12.69 -6.64 3.74
CA SER A 69 11.34 -6.80 4.27
C SER A 69 10.43 -5.62 3.93
N ILE A 70 9.14 -5.91 3.78
CA ILE A 70 8.08 -4.90 3.65
C ILE A 70 7.13 -5.05 4.82
N ARG A 71 6.80 -3.93 5.46
CA ARG A 71 5.78 -3.84 6.49
C ARG A 71 4.75 -2.81 6.11
N ILE A 72 3.48 -3.21 6.15
CA ILE A 72 2.32 -2.35 5.92
C ILE A 72 1.47 -2.41 7.18
N GLY A 73 1.26 -1.26 7.82
CA GLY A 73 0.54 -1.14 9.08
C GLY A 73 -0.96 -1.27 8.95
N ASP A 74 -1.63 -1.19 10.10
CA ASP A 74 -3.07 -1.33 10.24
C ASP A 74 -3.83 -0.20 9.52
N GLU A 75 -5.00 -0.50 8.95
CA GLU A 75 -5.90 0.45 8.29
C GLU A 75 -5.25 1.24 7.13
N THR A 76 -4.12 0.76 6.63
CA THR A 76 -3.38 1.37 5.52
C THR A 76 -3.92 0.85 4.19
N ASN A 77 -4.10 1.76 3.22
CA ASN A 77 -4.55 1.40 1.89
C ASN A 77 -3.45 1.62 0.84
N ILE A 78 -3.22 0.60 0.02
CA ILE A 78 -2.31 0.63 -1.13
C ILE A 78 -3.17 0.50 -2.38
N GLN A 79 -3.33 1.60 -3.10
CA GLN A 79 -4.26 1.69 -4.21
C GLN A 79 -3.72 1.09 -5.50
N ASP A 80 -4.62 0.87 -6.45
CA ASP A 80 -4.43 0.09 -7.67
C ASP A 80 -3.12 0.38 -8.41
N GLY A 81 -2.48 -0.70 -8.88
CA GLY A 81 -1.28 -0.62 -9.72
C GLY A 81 -0.01 -0.16 -9.01
N THR A 82 -0.05 0.04 -7.68
CA THR A 82 1.12 0.46 -6.90
C THR A 82 2.15 -0.66 -6.79
N VAL A 83 3.42 -0.30 -6.92
CA VAL A 83 4.56 -1.21 -6.75
C VAL A 83 5.35 -0.83 -5.50
N ILE A 84 5.57 -1.80 -4.61
CA ILE A 84 6.39 -1.65 -3.41
C ILE A 84 7.53 -2.67 -3.46
N HIS A 85 8.75 -2.18 -3.33
CA HIS A 85 9.94 -3.02 -3.34
C HIS A 85 10.95 -2.57 -2.29
N VAL A 86 12.06 -3.26 -2.20
CA VAL A 86 13.11 -3.15 -1.19
C VAL A 86 14.49 -3.14 -1.84
N ASP A 87 15.50 -2.62 -1.14
CA ASP A 87 16.89 -2.77 -1.54
C ASP A 87 17.58 -3.86 -0.68
N ARG A 88 18.64 -4.43 -1.21
CA ARG A 88 19.46 -5.46 -0.57
C ARG A 88 20.39 -4.90 0.52
N ASN A 89 20.72 -3.63 0.42
CA ASN A 89 21.68 -2.97 1.33
C ASN A 89 21.06 -2.74 2.72
N PRO A 90 21.88 -2.59 3.77
CA PRO A 90 21.38 -2.26 5.11
C PRO A 90 20.46 -1.02 5.08
N GLY A 91 19.30 -1.10 5.74
CA GLY A 91 18.28 -0.06 5.72
C GLY A 91 17.43 -0.02 4.46
N GLY A 92 17.52 -1.04 3.60
CA GLY A 92 16.76 -1.16 2.34
C GLY A 92 15.36 -1.74 2.49
N ASP A 93 14.84 -1.89 3.69
CA ASP A 93 13.46 -2.29 3.95
C ASP A 93 12.48 -1.17 3.56
N THR A 94 11.25 -1.54 3.23
CA THR A 94 10.16 -0.57 3.06
C THR A 94 9.18 -0.70 4.22
N ILE A 95 9.01 0.41 4.95
CA ILE A 95 8.13 0.48 6.12
C ILE A 95 7.03 1.48 5.86
N ILE A 96 5.80 1.02 5.92
CA ILE A 96 4.60 1.86 5.81
C ILE A 96 3.81 1.70 7.10
N GLY A 97 3.57 2.81 7.78
CA GLY A 97 2.87 2.88 9.07
C GLY A 97 1.39 2.59 8.98
N ASN A 98 0.68 2.96 10.04
CA ASN A 98 -0.76 2.77 10.17
C ASN A 98 -1.55 3.94 9.55
N MET A 99 -2.76 3.67 9.07
CA MET A 99 -3.66 4.69 8.52
C MET A 99 -3.03 5.51 7.39
N VAL A 100 -2.09 4.93 6.64
CA VAL A 100 -1.45 5.57 5.49
C VAL A 100 -2.32 5.38 4.24
N THR A 101 -2.46 6.42 3.44
CA THR A 101 -3.01 6.32 2.09
C THR A 101 -1.89 6.41 1.06
N VAL A 102 -1.72 5.35 0.27
CA VAL A 102 -0.86 5.33 -0.91
C VAL A 102 -1.74 5.30 -2.15
N GLY A 103 -1.78 6.39 -2.89
CA GLY A 103 -2.60 6.56 -4.07
C GLY A 103 -2.22 5.63 -5.23
N HIS A 104 -3.12 5.56 -6.22
CA HIS A 104 -2.95 4.70 -7.39
C HIS A 104 -1.61 4.91 -8.11
N PHE A 105 -1.04 3.84 -8.66
CA PHE A 105 0.17 3.85 -9.49
C PHE A 105 1.40 4.50 -8.84
N CYS A 106 1.53 4.37 -7.53
CA CYS A 106 2.74 4.80 -6.84
C CYS A 106 3.87 3.77 -6.98
N MET A 107 5.11 4.25 -6.85
CA MET A 107 6.31 3.43 -6.68
C MET A 107 6.96 3.79 -5.36
N LEU A 108 7.04 2.84 -4.43
CA LEU A 108 7.74 2.97 -3.15
C LEU A 108 8.89 1.98 -3.11
N HIS A 109 10.10 2.47 -2.87
CA HIS A 109 11.30 1.63 -2.88
C HIS A 109 12.20 1.98 -1.71
N ALA A 110 12.48 0.98 -0.84
CA ALA A 110 13.41 1.08 0.29
C ALA A 110 13.22 2.36 1.12
N CYS A 111 11.99 2.72 1.45
CA CYS A 111 11.64 3.99 2.08
C CYS A 111 10.77 3.78 3.34
N THR A 112 10.62 4.86 4.13
CA THR A 112 9.76 4.85 5.32
C THR A 112 8.64 5.88 5.14
N VAL A 113 7.41 5.43 5.33
CA VAL A 113 6.21 6.27 5.37
C VAL A 113 5.55 6.06 6.73
N HIS A 114 5.59 7.07 7.58
CA HIS A 114 5.04 6.98 8.93
C HIS A 114 3.53 7.09 8.97
N ASP A 115 2.97 6.84 10.16
CA ASP A 115 1.53 6.79 10.41
C ASP A 115 0.80 8.03 9.89
N LYS A 116 -0.39 7.83 9.33
CA LYS A 116 -1.24 8.91 8.82
C LYS A 116 -0.57 9.81 7.77
N ALA A 117 0.45 9.33 7.07
CA ALA A 117 0.98 10.05 5.93
C ALA A 117 0.14 9.78 4.67
N PHE A 118 0.24 10.67 3.69
CA PHE A 118 -0.48 10.57 2.44
C PHE A 118 0.49 10.66 1.25
N VAL A 119 0.49 9.63 0.41
CA VAL A 119 1.26 9.60 -0.83
C VAL A 119 0.28 9.71 -2.00
N GLY A 120 0.26 10.86 -2.66
CA GLY A 120 -0.62 11.13 -3.79
C GLY A 120 -0.33 10.24 -4.98
N MET A 121 -1.37 9.92 -5.77
CA MET A 121 -1.32 9.01 -6.90
C MET A 121 -0.19 9.33 -7.90
N GLY A 122 0.41 8.30 -8.49
CA GLY A 122 1.48 8.42 -9.47
C GLY A 122 2.81 8.94 -8.92
N SER A 123 2.97 8.99 -7.59
CA SER A 123 4.21 9.45 -6.96
C SER A 123 5.25 8.34 -6.87
N THR A 124 6.52 8.75 -6.85
CA THR A 124 7.66 7.88 -6.62
C THR A 124 8.37 8.31 -5.33
N VAL A 125 8.54 7.38 -4.39
CA VAL A 125 9.31 7.59 -3.15
C VAL A 125 10.50 6.64 -3.17
N MET A 126 11.71 7.22 -3.23
CA MET A 126 12.95 6.49 -3.45
C MET A 126 13.65 6.11 -2.14
N ASP A 127 14.71 5.35 -2.27
CA ASP A 127 15.50 4.76 -1.21
C ASP A 127 15.86 5.75 -0.10
N HIS A 128 15.72 5.30 1.15
CA HIS A 128 16.00 6.05 2.36
C HIS A 128 15.21 7.36 2.51
N ALA A 129 14.24 7.63 1.63
CA ALA A 129 13.33 8.74 1.84
C ALA A 129 12.38 8.45 3.00
N VAL A 130 12.06 9.49 3.76
CA VAL A 130 11.17 9.43 4.91
C VAL A 130 10.02 10.41 4.70
N VAL A 131 8.79 9.91 4.78
CA VAL A 131 7.59 10.73 4.87
C VAL A 131 7.10 10.63 6.31
N GLU A 132 7.29 11.70 7.09
CA GLU A 132 6.90 11.72 8.51
C GLU A 132 5.38 11.65 8.68
N SER A 133 4.92 11.38 9.89
CA SER A 133 3.49 11.29 10.22
C SER A 133 2.76 12.57 9.84
N GLU A 134 1.55 12.41 9.30
CA GLU A 134 0.71 13.54 8.88
C GLU A 134 1.39 14.46 7.85
N ALA A 135 2.33 13.93 7.06
CA ALA A 135 2.91 14.60 5.92
C ALA A 135 2.25 14.16 4.62
N MET A 136 2.29 15.01 3.59
CA MET A 136 1.68 14.74 2.29
C MET A 136 2.67 14.87 1.15
N VAL A 137 2.74 13.86 0.31
CA VAL A 137 3.35 13.90 -1.02
C VAL A 137 2.23 14.17 -2.03
N ALA A 138 2.29 15.29 -2.73
CA ALA A 138 1.30 15.63 -3.77
C ALA A 138 1.41 14.66 -4.96
N ALA A 139 0.30 14.46 -5.67
CA ALA A 139 0.22 13.55 -6.81
C ALA A 139 1.31 13.81 -7.86
N GLY A 140 1.84 12.74 -8.47
CA GLY A 140 2.86 12.80 -9.52
C GLY A 140 4.25 13.23 -9.06
N SER A 141 4.52 13.32 -7.77
CA SER A 141 5.79 13.80 -7.23
C SER A 141 6.89 12.74 -7.25
N LEU A 142 8.15 13.21 -7.26
CA LEU A 142 9.34 12.38 -7.11
C LEU A 142 10.09 12.78 -5.83
N VAL A 143 9.92 12.00 -4.77
CA VAL A 143 10.71 12.12 -3.53
C VAL A 143 12.02 11.36 -3.73
N THR A 144 13.11 12.10 -3.87
CA THR A 144 14.42 11.53 -4.19
C THR A 144 15.07 10.90 -2.96
N HIS A 145 16.11 10.11 -3.21
CA HIS A 145 16.91 9.41 -2.21
C HIS A 145 17.21 10.26 -0.98
N GLY A 146 16.99 9.70 0.22
CA GLY A 146 17.33 10.30 1.50
C GLY A 146 16.57 11.56 1.88
N LYS A 147 15.55 11.96 1.12
CA LYS A 147 14.72 13.13 1.47
C LYS A 147 13.83 12.84 2.66
N VAL A 148 13.69 13.85 3.52
CA VAL A 148 12.78 13.80 4.67
C VAL A 148 11.71 14.86 4.48
N ILE A 149 10.45 14.43 4.39
CA ILE A 149 9.26 15.28 4.39
C ILE A 149 8.76 15.33 5.83
N LYS A 150 8.76 16.52 6.41
CA LYS A 150 8.43 16.71 7.82
C LYS A 150 6.92 16.69 8.06
N SER A 151 6.55 16.29 9.27
CA SER A 151 5.15 16.30 9.72
C SER A 151 4.46 17.63 9.42
N GLY A 152 3.22 17.56 8.93
CA GLY A 152 2.41 18.72 8.55
C GLY A 152 2.91 19.45 7.29
N GLU A 153 3.79 18.86 6.48
CA GLU A 153 4.25 19.44 5.22
C GLU A 153 3.62 18.79 4.01
N VAL A 154 3.34 19.60 2.98
CA VAL A 154 3.04 19.17 1.62
C VAL A 154 4.25 19.40 0.75
N TRP A 155 4.70 18.35 0.07
CA TRP A 155 5.77 18.43 -0.93
C TRP A 155 5.25 18.04 -2.29
N ALA A 156 5.71 18.73 -3.33
CA ALA A 156 5.25 18.55 -4.71
C ALA A 156 6.38 18.69 -5.73
N GLY A 157 6.18 18.09 -6.90
CA GLY A 157 7.04 18.24 -8.08
C GLY A 157 8.04 17.11 -8.28
N ARG A 158 8.85 17.23 -9.35
CA ARG A 158 9.86 16.26 -9.79
C ARG A 158 11.19 16.97 -10.09
N PRO A 159 12.14 17.03 -9.15
CA PRO A 159 12.09 16.45 -7.78
C PRO A 159 11.14 17.20 -6.85
N ALA A 160 10.59 16.49 -5.86
CA ALA A 160 9.69 17.07 -4.88
C ALA A 160 10.41 18.10 -4.00
N LYS A 161 9.71 19.21 -3.75
CA LYS A 161 10.15 20.30 -2.88
C LYS A 161 9.00 20.69 -1.97
N PHE A 162 9.34 21.31 -0.83
CA PHE A 162 8.35 21.89 0.07
C PHE A 162 7.43 22.84 -0.72
N LEU A 163 6.14 22.62 -0.61
CA LEU A 163 5.10 23.44 -1.22
C LEU A 163 4.45 24.38 -0.18
N LYS A 164 3.96 23.79 0.91
CA LYS A 164 3.28 24.54 1.99
C LYS A 164 3.17 23.69 3.26
N LYS A 165 2.78 24.33 4.35
CA LYS A 165 2.24 23.64 5.53
C LYS A 165 0.79 23.24 5.26
N MET A 166 0.38 22.11 5.84
CA MET A 166 -1.00 21.64 5.79
C MET A 166 -1.89 22.45 6.72
N SER A 167 -3.14 22.64 6.31
CA SER A 167 -4.19 23.12 7.21
C SER A 167 -4.73 21.98 8.08
N ASP A 168 -5.45 22.33 9.15
CA ASP A 168 -6.09 21.33 10.03
C ASP A 168 -7.12 20.47 9.26
N GLU A 169 -7.78 21.06 8.23
CA GLU A 169 -8.72 20.37 7.37
C GLU A 169 -7.99 19.33 6.48
N GLU A 170 -6.81 19.65 5.98
CA GLU A 170 -6.02 18.74 5.17
C GLU A 170 -5.49 17.56 6.02
N ILE A 171 -5.10 17.81 7.27
CA ILE A 171 -4.69 16.75 8.21
C ILE A 171 -5.90 15.84 8.53
N LYS A 172 -7.07 16.41 8.78
CA LYS A 172 -8.30 15.63 8.97
C LYS A 172 -8.66 14.79 7.76
N TYR A 173 -8.48 15.35 6.55
CA TYR A 173 -8.73 14.64 5.30
C TYR A 173 -7.88 13.38 5.16
N ILE A 174 -6.60 13.39 5.56
CA ILE A 174 -5.73 12.21 5.52
C ILE A 174 -6.33 11.07 6.34
N THR A 175 -6.71 11.36 7.59
CA THR A 175 -7.33 10.37 8.47
C THR A 175 -8.65 9.84 7.89
N GLN A 176 -9.50 10.74 7.39
CA GLN A 176 -10.78 10.37 6.77
C GLN A 176 -10.57 9.51 5.51
N SER A 177 -9.53 9.81 4.71
CA SER A 177 -9.19 9.01 3.53
C SER A 177 -8.90 7.56 3.90
N ALA A 178 -8.07 7.30 4.90
CA ALA A 178 -7.77 5.95 5.36
C ALA A 178 -9.03 5.22 5.85
N GLN A 179 -9.86 5.89 6.66
CA GLN A 179 -11.12 5.33 7.15
C GLN A 179 -12.12 5.01 6.03
N ASN A 180 -12.20 5.84 5.01
CA ASN A 180 -13.05 5.61 3.85
C ASN A 180 -12.64 4.32 3.11
N TYR A 181 -11.34 4.04 3.01
CA TYR A 181 -10.85 2.80 2.39
C TYR A 181 -11.11 1.56 3.26
N VAL A 182 -11.10 1.69 4.60
CA VAL A 182 -11.55 0.61 5.50
C VAL A 182 -13.05 0.31 5.31
N MET A 183 -13.88 1.34 5.10
CA MET A 183 -15.30 1.13 4.81
C MET A 183 -15.49 0.51 3.41
N LEU A 184 -14.81 1.06 2.41
CA LEU A 184 -14.93 0.62 1.02
C LEU A 184 -14.53 -0.86 0.84
N MET A 185 -13.43 -1.32 1.46
CA MET A 185 -13.03 -2.73 1.34
C MET A 185 -14.12 -3.69 1.85
N ARG A 186 -14.84 -3.31 2.91
CA ARG A 186 -15.94 -4.12 3.46
C ARG A 186 -17.13 -4.25 2.50
N GLU A 187 -17.35 -3.24 1.64
CA GLU A 187 -18.37 -3.30 0.58
C GLU A 187 -18.00 -4.32 -0.51
N TYR A 188 -16.69 -4.53 -0.74
CA TYR A 188 -16.19 -5.53 -1.69
C TYR A 188 -16.23 -6.97 -1.15
N GLU A 189 -16.31 -7.16 0.17
CA GLU A 189 -16.37 -8.48 0.81
C GLU A 189 -17.82 -9.02 0.94
N ASN A 190 -18.82 -8.15 0.81
CA ASN A 190 -20.26 -8.52 0.83
C ASN A 190 -20.78 -8.80 -0.59
#